data_68ba126a377e2ca51eb9d71bfd57b0a1
#
_entry.id   68ba126a377e2ca51eb9d71bfd57b0a1
#
_cell.length_a   1.000
_cell.length_b   1.000
_cell.length_c   1.000
_cell.angle_alpha   90.00
_cell.angle_beta   90.00
_cell.angle_gamma   90.00
#
_symmetry.space_group_name_H-M   'P 1'
#
loop_
_entity.id
_entity.type
_entity.pdbx_description
1 polymer ?
#
loop_
_entity_poly.entity_id
_entity_poly.type
_entity_poly.pdbx_seq_one_letter_code
_entity_poly.pdbx_strand_id
1 'polypeptide(L)'
;RDSLYIEKYRLLSEDRPVLVGLSGGADSVALLGVLVRLGYPCIALHCNFHLRGEESDRDEAFACEFAESLEVPFHKIDFDTISYAGEKHLSIEMAARELRYAWFEEMRERLGGQAIAVAHHRDDNVETVLMNLIRGTGIRGMRGIRPRHGFIVRPLLCVSREDILAWLADQGYAYMVDSTNLSDAYTRNFIRLNVLPLLEEINPSARNTIARSAEHLSAAETIYIYVLEQARKEVVVSDDRLSIGALMRFPAPETILYELLKEYGFTRLVSDDIF
;
A
#
# COMPACT_ATOMS: atom_id res chain seq x y z
N ARG A 1 8.12 17.70 4.56
CA ARG A 1 8.56 16.39 4.04
C ARG A 1 7.49 15.79 3.13
N ASP A 2 6.20 15.78 3.55
CA ASP A 2 5.09 15.18 2.80
C ASP A 2 4.80 15.92 1.49
N SER A 3 4.82 17.25 1.45
CA SER A 3 4.66 18.04 0.23
C SER A 3 5.68 17.64 -0.83
N LEU A 4 6.97 17.62 -0.47
CA LEU A 4 8.06 17.22 -1.39
C LEU A 4 7.90 15.78 -1.89
N TYR A 5 7.36 14.88 -1.05
CA TYR A 5 7.12 13.50 -1.43
C TYR A 5 5.96 13.38 -2.42
N ILE A 6 4.87 14.10 -2.16
CA ILE A 6 3.71 14.17 -3.06
C ILE A 6 4.13 14.70 -4.44
N GLU A 7 4.92 15.77 -4.47
CA GLU A 7 5.46 16.36 -5.70
C GLU A 7 6.39 15.40 -6.43
N LYS A 8 7.38 14.81 -5.72
CA LYS A 8 8.36 13.87 -6.28
C LYS A 8 7.70 12.73 -7.04
N TYR A 9 6.64 12.16 -6.47
CA TYR A 9 5.92 11.02 -7.05
C TYR A 9 4.65 11.43 -7.81
N ARG A 10 4.36 12.72 -7.93
CA ARG A 10 3.17 13.28 -8.59
C ARG A 10 1.90 12.59 -8.11
N LEU A 11 1.75 12.48 -6.78
CA LEU A 11 0.67 11.72 -6.17
C LEU A 11 -0.67 12.42 -6.29
N LEU A 12 -0.69 13.74 -6.15
CA LEU A 12 -1.91 14.54 -6.05
C LEU A 12 -1.74 15.86 -6.79
N SER A 13 -2.86 16.44 -7.24
CA SER A 13 -3.01 17.82 -7.74
C SER A 13 -4.02 18.58 -6.87
N GLU A 14 -3.97 19.91 -6.90
CA GLU A 14 -4.82 20.77 -6.04
C GLU A 14 -6.20 21.05 -6.65
N ASP A 15 -6.41 20.70 -7.91
CA ASP A 15 -7.59 21.03 -8.71
C ASP A 15 -8.75 20.04 -8.57
N ARG A 16 -8.52 18.84 -8.00
CA ARG A 16 -9.51 17.77 -7.90
C ARG A 16 -9.52 17.14 -6.50
N PRO A 17 -10.69 16.69 -6.02
CA PRO A 17 -10.78 16.11 -4.68
C PRO A 17 -10.00 14.81 -4.54
N VAL A 18 -9.43 14.64 -3.34
CA VAL A 18 -8.77 13.41 -2.87
C VAL A 18 -9.70 12.71 -1.90
N LEU A 19 -10.00 11.44 -2.14
CA LEU A 19 -10.75 10.63 -1.21
C LEU A 19 -9.77 10.04 -0.18
N VAL A 20 -10.05 10.23 1.10
CA VAL A 20 -9.15 9.83 2.19
C VAL A 20 -9.82 8.76 3.03
N GLY A 21 -9.24 7.57 3.08
CA GLY A 21 -9.69 6.50 3.98
C GLY A 21 -9.42 6.89 5.44
N LEU A 22 -10.49 7.17 6.19
CA LEU A 22 -10.43 7.63 7.58
C LEU A 22 -11.00 6.56 8.52
N SER A 23 -10.13 5.81 9.20
CA SER A 23 -10.54 4.78 10.17
C SER A 23 -10.72 5.32 11.59
N GLY A 24 -10.27 6.54 11.87
CA GLY A 24 -10.18 7.10 13.22
C GLY A 24 -8.85 6.84 13.94
N GLY A 25 -8.03 5.91 13.47
CA GLY A 25 -6.70 5.65 14.01
C GLY A 25 -5.68 6.73 13.64
N ALA A 26 -4.58 6.81 14.41
CA ALA A 26 -3.57 7.86 14.31
C ALA A 26 -3.10 8.14 12.88
N ASP A 27 -2.80 7.08 12.10
CA ASP A 27 -2.25 7.25 10.75
C ASP A 27 -3.27 7.89 9.79
N SER A 28 -4.53 7.47 9.87
CA SER A 28 -5.59 8.01 9.02
C SER A 28 -5.99 9.44 9.40
N VAL A 29 -5.97 9.75 10.70
CA VAL A 29 -6.18 11.10 11.23
C VAL A 29 -5.06 12.03 10.77
N ALA A 30 -3.80 11.59 10.88
CA ALA A 30 -2.65 12.35 10.40
C ALA A 30 -2.71 12.56 8.88
N LEU A 31 -3.07 11.54 8.10
CA LEU A 31 -3.19 11.65 6.65
C LEU A 31 -4.19 12.74 6.25
N LEU A 32 -5.40 12.71 6.81
CA LEU A 32 -6.43 13.71 6.51
C LEU A 32 -5.98 15.11 6.93
N GLY A 33 -5.48 15.26 8.18
CA GLY A 33 -5.02 16.55 8.70
C GLY A 33 -3.87 17.14 7.88
N VAL A 34 -2.89 16.34 7.48
CA VAL A 34 -1.77 16.79 6.63
C VAL A 34 -2.26 17.24 5.25
N LEU A 35 -3.13 16.48 4.58
CA LEU A 35 -3.62 16.83 3.25
C LEU A 35 -4.46 18.12 3.27
N VAL A 36 -5.32 18.29 4.28
CA VAL A 36 -6.10 19.53 4.48
C VAL A 36 -5.17 20.73 4.69
N ARG A 37 -4.15 20.60 5.54
CA ARG A 37 -3.18 21.69 5.79
C ARG A 37 -2.32 22.01 4.58
N LEU A 38 -2.10 21.08 3.69
CA LEU A 38 -1.41 21.32 2.41
C LEU A 38 -2.31 21.91 1.34
N GLY A 39 -3.61 22.14 1.64
CA GLY A 39 -4.56 22.79 0.73
C GLY A 39 -5.23 21.85 -0.28
N TYR A 40 -5.08 20.53 -0.14
CA TYR A 40 -5.78 19.59 -1.01
C TYR A 40 -7.27 19.53 -0.67
N PRO A 41 -8.18 19.62 -1.65
CA PRO A 41 -9.59 19.36 -1.42
C PRO A 41 -9.80 17.88 -1.07
N CYS A 42 -10.23 17.61 0.17
CA CYS A 42 -10.38 16.25 0.70
C CYS A 42 -11.85 15.87 0.84
N ILE A 43 -12.13 14.56 0.69
CA ILE A 43 -13.39 13.92 1.06
C ILE A 43 -13.04 12.71 1.91
N ALA A 44 -13.56 12.64 3.14
CA ALA A 44 -13.29 11.54 4.07
C ALA A 44 -14.23 10.35 3.82
N LEU A 45 -13.68 9.15 3.76
CA LEU A 45 -14.41 7.89 3.60
C LEU A 45 -14.18 6.97 4.78
N HIS A 46 -15.25 6.53 5.43
CA HIS A 46 -15.21 5.59 6.54
C HIS A 46 -15.96 4.29 6.23
N CYS A 47 -15.35 3.15 6.53
CA CYS A 47 -15.97 1.83 6.43
C CYS A 47 -16.19 1.27 7.83
N ASN A 48 -17.45 1.06 8.21
CA ASN A 48 -17.79 0.31 9.42
C ASN A 48 -18.00 -1.16 9.05
N PHE A 49 -17.12 -2.03 9.53
CA PHE A 49 -17.16 -3.47 9.25
C PHE A 49 -17.91 -4.27 10.30
N HIS A 50 -18.40 -3.62 11.35
CA HIS A 50 -19.13 -4.21 12.50
C HIS A 50 -18.42 -5.42 13.15
N LEU A 51 -17.08 -5.42 13.13
CA LEU A 51 -16.28 -6.53 13.65
C LEU A 51 -15.95 -6.41 15.14
N ARG A 52 -16.17 -5.22 15.74
CA ARG A 52 -15.79 -4.89 17.13
C ARG A 52 -16.95 -4.33 17.96
N GLY A 53 -18.19 -4.52 17.51
CA GLY A 53 -19.37 -4.02 18.22
C GLY A 53 -19.29 -2.51 18.49
N GLU A 54 -19.50 -2.10 19.75
CA GLU A 54 -19.52 -0.68 20.17
C GLU A 54 -18.22 0.09 19.85
N GLU A 55 -17.07 -0.58 19.76
CA GLU A 55 -15.83 0.08 19.35
C GLU A 55 -15.89 0.55 17.90
N SER A 56 -16.51 -0.23 17.01
CA SER A 56 -16.68 0.16 15.61
C SER A 56 -17.56 1.40 15.48
N ASP A 57 -18.63 1.50 16.27
CA ASP A 57 -19.53 2.65 16.25
C ASP A 57 -18.88 3.90 16.86
N ARG A 58 -18.09 3.71 17.92
CA ARG A 58 -17.27 4.78 18.52
C ARG A 58 -16.24 5.33 17.52
N ASP A 59 -15.55 4.45 16.81
CA ASP A 59 -14.53 4.84 15.81
C ASP A 59 -15.17 5.59 14.63
N GLU A 60 -16.38 5.18 14.21
CA GLU A 60 -17.18 5.88 13.21
C GLU A 60 -17.59 7.29 13.67
N ALA A 61 -18.15 7.40 14.90
CA ALA A 61 -18.54 8.69 15.47
C ALA A 61 -17.33 9.65 15.54
N PHE A 62 -16.19 9.17 16.04
CA PHE A 62 -14.96 9.95 16.08
C PHE A 62 -14.49 10.39 14.69
N ALA A 63 -14.51 9.48 13.71
CA ALA A 63 -14.09 9.82 12.33
C ALA A 63 -15.00 10.91 11.72
N CYS A 64 -16.30 10.84 11.96
CA CYS A 64 -17.26 11.87 11.54
C CYS A 64 -16.95 13.22 12.19
N GLU A 65 -16.83 13.28 13.52
CA GLU A 65 -16.53 14.50 14.28
C GLU A 65 -15.19 15.13 13.84
N PHE A 66 -14.18 14.30 13.61
CA PHE A 66 -12.89 14.78 13.15
C PHE A 66 -12.96 15.39 11.75
N ALA A 67 -13.65 14.75 10.81
CA ALA A 67 -13.84 15.29 9.46
C ALA A 67 -14.63 16.60 9.50
N GLU A 68 -15.70 16.68 10.30
CA GLU A 68 -16.50 17.90 10.51
C GLU A 68 -15.65 19.05 11.08
N SER A 69 -14.78 18.74 12.05
CA SER A 69 -13.87 19.75 12.65
C SER A 69 -12.90 20.38 11.65
N LEU A 70 -12.62 19.69 10.55
CA LEU A 70 -11.79 20.16 9.43
C LEU A 70 -12.61 20.69 8.24
N GLU A 71 -13.93 20.77 8.39
CA GLU A 71 -14.86 21.14 7.30
C GLU A 71 -14.76 20.25 6.05
N VAL A 72 -14.43 18.96 6.26
CA VAL A 72 -14.25 17.95 5.20
C VAL A 72 -15.54 17.15 5.03
N PRO A 73 -16.10 17.03 3.80
CA PRO A 73 -17.22 16.14 3.54
C PRO A 73 -16.92 14.70 3.98
N PHE A 74 -17.86 14.07 4.69
CA PHE A 74 -17.73 12.73 5.24
C PHE A 74 -18.77 11.79 4.62
N HIS A 75 -18.32 10.63 4.16
CA HIS A 75 -19.17 9.54 3.68
C HIS A 75 -18.82 8.25 4.41
N LYS A 76 -19.82 7.49 4.77
CA LYS A 76 -19.65 6.19 5.42
C LYS A 76 -20.42 5.08 4.72
N ILE A 77 -20.01 3.86 4.97
CA ILE A 77 -20.73 2.64 4.61
C ILE A 77 -20.64 1.62 5.75
N ASP A 78 -21.71 0.87 5.92
CA ASP A 78 -21.79 -0.27 6.83
C ASP A 78 -21.71 -1.58 6.04
N PHE A 79 -20.84 -2.52 6.45
CA PHE A 79 -20.67 -3.81 5.78
C PHE A 79 -21.05 -4.97 6.68
N ASP A 80 -21.82 -5.93 6.16
CA ASP A 80 -21.93 -7.27 6.74
C ASP A 80 -20.73 -8.12 6.30
N THR A 81 -19.58 -7.86 6.92
CA THR A 81 -18.30 -8.46 6.57
C THR A 81 -18.30 -9.97 6.80
N ILE A 82 -18.98 -10.45 7.83
CA ILE A 82 -19.01 -11.87 8.20
C ILE A 82 -19.78 -12.67 7.15
N SER A 83 -20.96 -12.22 6.74
CA SER A 83 -21.74 -12.87 5.69
C SER A 83 -20.99 -12.87 4.37
N TYR A 84 -20.39 -11.75 3.98
CA TYR A 84 -19.58 -11.65 2.76
C TYR A 84 -18.39 -12.61 2.76
N ALA A 85 -17.65 -12.68 3.88
CA ALA A 85 -16.52 -13.60 4.03
C ALA A 85 -16.95 -15.07 3.86
N GLY A 86 -18.09 -15.45 4.47
CA GLY A 86 -18.66 -16.79 4.35
C GLY A 86 -19.06 -17.15 2.92
N GLU A 87 -19.77 -16.26 2.23
CA GLU A 87 -20.22 -16.48 0.84
C GLU A 87 -19.04 -16.60 -0.14
N LYS A 88 -17.99 -15.82 0.05
CA LYS A 88 -16.82 -15.80 -0.83
C LYS A 88 -15.70 -16.76 -0.41
N HIS A 89 -15.85 -17.47 0.70
CA HIS A 89 -14.82 -18.33 1.29
C HIS A 89 -13.48 -17.58 1.55
N LEU A 90 -13.58 -16.34 2.02
CA LEU A 90 -12.45 -15.47 2.32
C LEU A 90 -12.20 -15.41 3.82
N SER A 91 -10.95 -15.06 4.21
CA SER A 91 -10.72 -14.60 5.58
C SER A 91 -11.44 -13.26 5.82
N ILE A 92 -11.80 -12.99 7.08
CA ILE A 92 -12.46 -11.72 7.47
C ILE A 92 -11.62 -10.50 6.99
N GLU A 93 -10.32 -10.57 7.10
CA GLU A 93 -9.41 -9.51 6.68
C GLU A 93 -9.42 -9.29 5.15
N MET A 94 -9.40 -10.39 4.38
CA MET A 94 -9.50 -10.32 2.92
C MET A 94 -10.86 -9.76 2.49
N ALA A 95 -11.95 -10.20 3.14
CA ALA A 95 -13.30 -9.71 2.91
C ALA A 95 -13.41 -8.20 3.18
N ALA A 96 -12.95 -7.75 4.35
CA ALA A 96 -12.94 -6.34 4.72
C ALA A 96 -12.11 -5.49 3.75
N ARG A 97 -10.97 -6.04 3.30
CA ARG A 97 -10.11 -5.37 2.31
C ARG A 97 -10.80 -5.24 0.94
N GLU A 98 -11.41 -6.32 0.45
CA GLU A 98 -12.10 -6.33 -0.85
C GLU A 98 -13.27 -5.35 -0.84
N LEU A 99 -14.13 -5.41 0.17
CA LEU A 99 -15.28 -4.51 0.38
C LEU A 99 -14.84 -3.04 0.42
N ARG A 100 -13.79 -2.74 1.20
CA ARG A 100 -13.23 -1.39 1.33
C ARG A 100 -12.81 -0.81 -0.01
N TYR A 101 -11.98 -1.54 -0.76
CA TYR A 101 -11.43 -0.99 -2.00
C TYR A 101 -12.46 -0.93 -3.12
N ALA A 102 -13.42 -1.86 -3.17
CA ALA A 102 -14.53 -1.80 -4.11
C ALA A 102 -15.38 -0.54 -3.88
N TRP A 103 -15.74 -0.26 -2.62
CA TRP A 103 -16.51 0.94 -2.30
C TRP A 103 -15.72 2.22 -2.48
N PHE A 104 -14.44 2.25 -2.12
CA PHE A 104 -13.59 3.41 -2.33
C PHE A 104 -13.50 3.79 -3.81
N GLU A 105 -13.42 2.80 -4.70
CA GLU A 105 -13.37 3.04 -6.14
C GLU A 105 -14.71 3.55 -6.67
N GLU A 106 -15.83 2.96 -6.23
CA GLU A 106 -17.18 3.46 -6.54
C GLU A 106 -17.34 4.93 -6.13
N MET A 107 -16.92 5.25 -4.90
CA MET A 107 -16.98 6.63 -4.40
C MET A 107 -16.08 7.58 -5.17
N ARG A 108 -14.88 7.12 -5.55
CA ARG A 108 -13.96 7.92 -6.35
C ARG A 108 -14.58 8.31 -7.69
N GLU A 109 -15.19 7.37 -8.38
CA GLU A 109 -15.88 7.62 -9.65
C GLU A 109 -17.09 8.55 -9.46
N ARG A 110 -17.94 8.26 -8.49
CA ARG A 110 -19.17 9.02 -8.20
C ARG A 110 -18.89 10.48 -7.83
N LEU A 111 -17.83 10.73 -7.07
CA LEU A 111 -17.48 12.08 -6.57
C LEU A 111 -16.42 12.79 -7.43
N GLY A 112 -15.99 12.19 -8.54
CA GLY A 112 -14.99 12.78 -9.43
C GLY A 112 -13.59 12.89 -8.80
N GLY A 113 -13.28 12.00 -7.85
CA GLY A 113 -12.01 12.02 -7.15
C GLY A 113 -10.82 11.65 -8.03
N GLN A 114 -9.69 12.31 -7.83
CA GLN A 114 -8.46 12.05 -8.56
C GLN A 114 -7.73 10.78 -8.07
N ALA A 115 -7.83 10.50 -6.77
CA ALA A 115 -7.14 9.40 -6.10
C ALA A 115 -7.81 9.06 -4.77
N ILE A 116 -7.45 7.88 -4.26
CA ILE A 116 -7.80 7.37 -2.93
C ILE A 116 -6.52 7.38 -2.10
N ALA A 117 -6.43 8.24 -1.09
CA ALA A 117 -5.31 8.29 -0.17
C ALA A 117 -5.50 7.32 1.00
N VAL A 118 -4.50 6.50 1.26
CA VAL A 118 -4.46 5.55 2.38
C VAL A 118 -3.22 5.76 3.23
N ALA A 119 -3.34 5.56 4.54
CA ALA A 119 -2.40 6.00 5.55
C ALA A 119 -1.25 5.02 5.82
N HIS A 120 -0.74 4.32 4.80
CA HIS A 120 0.47 3.55 4.97
C HIS A 120 1.68 4.48 5.15
N HIS A 121 2.53 4.16 6.12
CA HIS A 121 3.72 4.93 6.46
C HIS A 121 5.02 4.11 6.25
N ARG A 122 6.18 4.72 6.52
CA ARG A 122 7.49 4.11 6.29
C ARG A 122 7.67 2.77 7.02
N ASP A 123 7.20 2.67 8.26
CA ASP A 123 7.38 1.44 9.04
C ASP A 123 6.53 0.29 8.49
N ASP A 124 5.33 0.55 7.96
CA ASP A 124 4.55 -0.46 7.21
C ASP A 124 5.32 -0.97 5.99
N ASN A 125 6.05 -0.08 5.31
CA ASN A 125 6.88 -0.48 4.19
C ASN A 125 8.02 -1.39 4.61
N VAL A 126 8.71 -1.07 5.70
CA VAL A 126 9.78 -1.90 6.29
C VAL A 126 9.25 -3.28 6.66
N GLU A 127 8.12 -3.35 7.36
CA GLU A 127 7.46 -4.61 7.70
C GLU A 127 7.12 -5.43 6.46
N THR A 128 6.58 -4.78 5.43
CA THR A 128 6.24 -5.43 4.15
C THR A 128 7.47 -5.99 3.45
N VAL A 129 8.58 -5.26 3.42
CA VAL A 129 9.85 -5.72 2.84
C VAL A 129 10.36 -6.97 3.57
N LEU A 130 10.35 -6.95 4.90
CA LEU A 130 10.78 -8.11 5.71
C LEU A 130 9.86 -9.31 5.51
N MET A 131 8.54 -9.11 5.52
CA MET A 131 7.58 -10.18 5.23
C MET A 131 7.82 -10.81 3.85
N ASN A 132 8.03 -9.98 2.83
CA ASN A 132 8.28 -10.45 1.48
C ASN A 132 9.61 -11.20 1.39
N LEU A 133 10.66 -10.70 2.05
CA LEU A 133 11.96 -11.37 2.11
C LEU A 133 11.86 -12.77 2.75
N ILE A 134 11.16 -12.88 3.88
CA ILE A 134 10.96 -14.15 4.59
C ILE A 134 10.16 -15.16 3.74
N ARG A 135 9.19 -14.69 2.97
CA ARG A 135 8.36 -15.52 2.07
C ARG A 135 9.08 -15.93 0.78
N GLY A 136 10.23 -15.35 0.49
CA GLY A 136 10.94 -15.52 -0.78
C GLY A 136 10.31 -14.66 -1.87
N THR A 137 11.04 -13.66 -2.35
CA THR A 137 10.53 -12.74 -3.37
C THR A 137 11.66 -12.25 -4.27
N GLY A 138 11.30 -11.86 -5.49
CA GLY A 138 12.18 -11.12 -6.41
C GLY A 138 12.14 -9.60 -6.17
N ILE A 139 12.72 -8.87 -7.11
CA ILE A 139 12.84 -7.41 -7.06
C ILE A 139 11.51 -6.68 -6.80
N ARG A 140 10.39 -7.20 -7.37
CA ARG A 140 9.06 -6.62 -7.22
C ARG A 140 8.53 -6.64 -5.78
N GLY A 141 8.87 -7.67 -5.00
CA GLY A 141 8.46 -7.72 -3.59
C GLY A 141 9.42 -6.95 -2.68
N MET A 142 10.71 -6.93 -3.02
CA MET A 142 11.73 -6.24 -2.23
C MET A 142 11.65 -4.71 -2.30
N ARG A 143 11.00 -4.13 -3.30
CA ARG A 143 10.73 -2.68 -3.33
C ARG A 143 9.71 -2.24 -2.27
N GLY A 144 8.99 -3.19 -1.64
CA GLY A 144 7.93 -2.93 -0.67
C GLY A 144 6.67 -2.28 -1.26
N ILE A 145 6.07 -1.35 -0.51
CA ILE A 145 4.83 -0.67 -0.84
C ILE A 145 5.10 0.47 -1.84
N ARG A 146 4.35 0.51 -2.94
CA ARG A 146 4.44 1.60 -3.92
C ARG A 146 3.79 2.88 -3.41
N PRO A 147 4.38 4.08 -3.68
CA PRO A 147 3.74 5.36 -3.42
C PRO A 147 2.39 5.51 -4.12
N ARG A 148 2.29 5.00 -5.35
CA ARG A 148 1.06 4.93 -6.15
C ARG A 148 0.85 3.52 -6.71
N HIS A 149 -0.40 3.06 -6.67
CA HIS A 149 -0.84 1.86 -7.37
C HIS A 149 -2.25 2.11 -7.93
N GLY A 150 -2.35 2.28 -9.24
CA GLY A 150 -3.59 2.75 -9.86
C GLY A 150 -4.03 4.08 -9.27
N PHE A 151 -5.26 4.12 -8.74
CA PHE A 151 -5.80 5.31 -8.07
C PHE A 151 -5.46 5.43 -6.58
N ILE A 152 -4.84 4.41 -6.01
CA ILE A 152 -4.44 4.42 -4.60
C ILE A 152 -3.10 5.14 -4.45
N VAL A 153 -3.04 6.13 -3.56
CA VAL A 153 -1.84 6.88 -3.22
C VAL A 153 -1.52 6.78 -1.73
N ARG A 154 -0.24 6.91 -1.38
CA ARG A 154 0.25 6.76 0.00
C ARG A 154 1.19 7.90 0.37
N PRO A 155 0.64 9.07 0.67
CA PRO A 155 1.44 10.27 0.95
C PRO A 155 2.38 10.13 2.14
N LEU A 156 2.01 9.32 3.16
CA LEU A 156 2.77 9.17 4.39
C LEU A 156 3.91 8.12 4.34
N LEU A 157 4.18 7.49 3.19
CA LEU A 157 5.28 6.51 3.09
C LEU A 157 6.69 7.09 3.38
N CYS A 158 6.83 8.41 3.37
CA CYS A 158 8.10 9.11 3.65
C CYS A 158 8.35 9.39 5.14
N VAL A 159 7.38 9.15 6.02
CA VAL A 159 7.44 9.44 7.45
C VAL A 159 7.31 8.17 8.29
N SER A 160 7.88 8.18 9.50
CA SER A 160 7.73 7.10 10.46
C SER A 160 6.44 7.21 11.26
N ARG A 161 6.09 6.15 11.95
CA ARG A 161 5.02 6.16 12.96
C ARG A 161 5.29 7.19 14.06
N GLU A 162 6.54 7.31 14.48
CA GLU A 162 6.97 8.29 15.47
C GLU A 162 6.76 9.74 14.97
N ASP A 163 7.17 10.04 13.73
CA ASP A 163 6.92 11.33 13.09
C ASP A 163 5.41 11.67 13.07
N ILE A 164 4.55 10.68 12.77
CA ILE A 164 3.09 10.83 12.76
C ILE A 164 2.56 11.19 14.15
N LEU A 165 2.94 10.42 15.17
CA LEU A 165 2.49 10.67 16.55
C LEU A 165 2.96 12.03 17.09
N ALA A 166 4.22 12.40 16.81
CA ALA A 166 4.75 13.70 17.18
C ALA A 166 3.98 14.84 16.51
N TRP A 167 3.65 14.68 15.21
CA TRP A 167 2.87 15.68 14.50
C TRP A 167 1.44 15.81 15.03
N LEU A 168 0.76 14.68 15.33
CA LEU A 168 -0.58 14.71 15.93
C LEU A 168 -0.59 15.43 17.27
N ALA A 169 0.42 15.16 18.12
CA ALA A 169 0.57 15.82 19.41
C ALA A 169 0.80 17.35 19.25
N ASP A 170 1.64 17.77 18.29
CA ASP A 170 1.89 19.18 17.99
C ASP A 170 0.61 19.89 17.49
N GLN A 171 -0.24 19.20 16.74
CA GLN A 171 -1.50 19.74 16.25
C GLN A 171 -2.64 19.66 17.29
N GLY A 172 -2.46 18.94 18.38
CA GLY A 172 -3.51 18.69 19.38
C GLY A 172 -4.63 17.78 18.85
N TYR A 173 -4.36 16.94 17.86
CA TYR A 173 -5.33 16.00 17.31
C TYR A 173 -5.42 14.72 18.13
N ALA A 174 -6.63 14.39 18.57
CA ALA A 174 -6.93 13.09 19.16
C ALA A 174 -7.04 12.02 18.07
N TYR A 175 -6.94 10.74 18.45
CA TYR A 175 -7.15 9.59 17.60
C TYR A 175 -7.58 8.38 18.44
N MET A 176 -8.19 7.39 17.78
CA MET A 176 -8.62 6.15 18.42
C MET A 176 -7.49 5.11 18.40
N VAL A 177 -7.39 4.35 19.50
CA VAL A 177 -6.43 3.25 19.63
C VAL A 177 -7.15 1.94 19.35
N ASP A 178 -6.68 1.19 18.35
CA ASP A 178 -7.24 -0.11 17.99
C ASP A 178 -6.84 -1.19 19.00
N SER A 179 -7.82 -1.94 19.50
CA SER A 179 -7.63 -3.00 20.50
C SER A 179 -7.37 -4.38 19.90
N THR A 180 -7.51 -4.57 18.56
CA THR A 180 -7.49 -5.90 17.94
C THR A 180 -6.26 -6.16 17.07
N ASN A 181 -5.70 -7.38 17.26
CA ASN A 181 -4.66 -7.96 16.42
C ASN A 181 -5.25 -9.15 15.63
N LEU A 182 -5.65 -8.95 14.39
CA LEU A 182 -6.10 -10.02 13.47
C LEU A 182 -4.91 -10.69 12.75
N SER A 183 -5.08 -11.82 12.08
CA SER A 183 -4.05 -12.82 11.74
C SER A 183 -2.84 -12.37 10.88
N ASP A 184 -3.00 -11.51 9.88
CA ASP A 184 -1.85 -10.88 9.17
C ASP A 184 -1.21 -9.81 10.05
N ALA A 185 -1.99 -9.21 10.94
CA ALA A 185 -1.50 -8.45 12.06
C ALA A 185 -0.61 -9.30 12.97
N TYR A 186 -0.80 -10.62 13.10
CA TYR A 186 0.08 -11.45 13.92
C TYR A 186 1.52 -11.50 13.37
N THR A 187 1.71 -11.81 12.09
CA THR A 187 3.05 -11.84 11.48
C THR A 187 3.67 -10.45 11.43
N ARG A 188 2.88 -9.44 11.06
CA ARG A 188 3.32 -8.06 11.01
C ARG A 188 3.66 -7.53 12.41
N ASN A 189 2.82 -7.80 13.40
CA ASN A 189 3.07 -7.46 14.80
C ASN A 189 4.29 -8.20 15.36
N PHE A 190 4.46 -9.48 15.00
CA PHE A 190 5.64 -10.23 15.42
C PHE A 190 6.92 -9.58 14.88
N ILE A 191 6.95 -9.18 13.60
CA ILE A 191 8.07 -8.46 13.01
C ILE A 191 8.30 -7.13 13.73
N ARG A 192 7.25 -6.36 13.96
CA ARG A 192 7.28 -5.05 14.63
C ARG A 192 7.82 -5.14 16.05
N LEU A 193 7.34 -6.10 16.83
CA LEU A 193 7.61 -6.19 18.27
C LEU A 193 8.83 -7.03 18.61
N ASN A 194 9.24 -7.96 17.75
CA ASN A 194 10.31 -8.90 18.04
C ASN A 194 11.49 -8.80 17.06
N VAL A 195 11.23 -8.75 15.75
CA VAL A 195 12.32 -8.80 14.75
C VAL A 195 12.98 -7.44 14.59
N LEU A 196 12.19 -6.38 14.43
CA LEU A 196 12.73 -5.03 14.23
C LEU A 196 13.58 -4.54 15.41
N PRO A 197 13.19 -4.73 16.68
CA PRO A 197 14.04 -4.37 17.81
C PRO A 197 15.39 -5.08 17.79
N LEU A 198 15.45 -6.36 17.46
CA LEU A 198 16.72 -7.11 17.33
C LEU A 198 17.60 -6.56 16.19
N LEU A 199 17.00 -6.16 15.06
CA LEU A 199 17.75 -5.52 13.98
C LEU A 199 18.28 -4.13 14.40
N GLU A 200 17.54 -3.42 15.24
CA GLU A 200 17.93 -2.11 15.78
C GLU A 200 19.05 -2.22 16.85
N GLU A 201 19.17 -3.36 17.55
CA GLU A 201 20.34 -3.65 18.39
C GLU A 201 21.64 -3.76 17.56
N ILE A 202 21.55 -4.33 16.35
CA ILE A 202 22.68 -4.44 15.42
C ILE A 202 22.97 -3.09 14.75
N ASN A 203 21.93 -2.41 14.31
CA ASN A 203 22.01 -1.10 13.66
C ASN A 203 20.84 -0.23 14.11
N PRO A 204 21.05 0.77 14.96
CA PRO A 204 19.99 1.68 15.45
C PRO A 204 19.19 2.37 14.33
N SER A 205 19.74 2.43 13.10
CA SER A 205 19.09 2.99 11.94
C SER A 205 18.46 1.91 11.03
N ALA A 206 18.26 0.67 11.49
CA ALA A 206 17.80 -0.46 10.67
C ALA A 206 16.54 -0.15 9.89
N ARG A 207 15.51 0.45 10.50
CA ARG A 207 14.27 0.86 9.80
C ARG A 207 14.57 1.80 8.63
N ASN A 208 15.40 2.81 8.85
CA ASN A 208 15.75 3.79 7.83
C ASN A 208 16.58 3.16 6.69
N THR A 209 17.51 2.27 7.02
CA THR A 209 18.34 1.59 6.02
C THR A 209 17.55 0.59 5.18
N ILE A 210 16.63 -0.16 5.78
CA ILE A 210 15.72 -1.07 5.06
C ILE A 210 14.80 -0.27 4.13
N ALA A 211 14.19 0.82 4.60
CA ALA A 211 13.33 1.67 3.78
C ALA A 211 14.10 2.25 2.59
N ARG A 212 15.34 2.74 2.80
CA ARG A 212 16.19 3.25 1.72
C ARG A 212 16.60 2.15 0.73
N SER A 213 16.88 0.95 1.20
CA SER A 213 17.16 -0.19 0.33
C SER A 213 15.96 -0.52 -0.56
N ALA A 214 14.74 -0.48 -0.01
CA ALA A 214 13.51 -0.65 -0.78
C ALA A 214 13.34 0.45 -1.87
N GLU A 215 13.68 1.71 -1.56
CA GLU A 215 13.68 2.80 -2.56
C GLU A 215 14.68 2.55 -3.69
N HIS A 216 15.90 2.10 -3.36
CA HIS A 216 16.90 1.74 -4.38
C HIS A 216 16.43 0.59 -5.26
N LEU A 217 15.80 -0.43 -4.67
CA LEU A 217 15.24 -1.56 -5.40
C LEU A 217 14.03 -1.14 -6.27
N SER A 218 13.23 -0.19 -5.82
CA SER A 218 12.15 0.40 -6.61
C SER A 218 12.69 1.13 -7.85
N ALA A 219 13.80 1.85 -7.71
CA ALA A 219 14.47 2.48 -8.84
C ALA A 219 15.07 1.45 -9.81
N ALA A 220 15.72 0.40 -9.29
CA ALA A 220 16.25 -0.70 -10.08
C ALA A 220 15.14 -1.47 -10.82
N GLU A 221 13.97 -1.66 -10.19
CA GLU A 221 12.80 -2.26 -10.84
C GLU A 221 12.35 -1.47 -12.08
N THR A 222 12.46 -0.15 -12.08
CA THR A 222 12.11 0.67 -13.25
C THR A 222 12.99 0.32 -14.46
N ILE A 223 14.29 0.13 -14.22
CA ILE A 223 15.23 -0.32 -15.26
C ILE A 223 14.89 -1.74 -15.70
N TYR A 224 14.61 -2.63 -14.75
CA TYR A 224 14.24 -4.01 -15.02
C TYR A 224 12.97 -4.11 -15.89
N ILE A 225 11.92 -3.35 -15.56
CA ILE A 225 10.68 -3.31 -16.35
C ILE A 225 10.95 -2.78 -17.75
N TYR A 226 11.75 -1.73 -17.89
CA TYR A 226 12.12 -1.18 -19.19
C TYR A 226 12.79 -2.25 -20.08
N VAL A 227 13.76 -3.00 -19.53
CA VAL A 227 14.42 -4.08 -20.27
C VAL A 227 13.44 -5.18 -20.67
N LEU A 228 12.52 -5.57 -19.78
CA LEU A 228 11.48 -6.55 -20.10
C LEU A 228 10.52 -6.08 -21.20
N GLU A 229 10.15 -4.81 -21.21
CA GLU A 229 9.33 -4.23 -22.29
C GLU A 229 10.04 -4.22 -23.64
N GLN A 230 11.35 -3.92 -23.67
CA GLN A 230 12.14 -4.05 -24.90
C GLN A 230 12.25 -5.51 -25.35
N ALA A 231 12.57 -6.41 -24.41
CA ALA A 231 12.63 -7.83 -24.70
C ALA A 231 11.29 -8.37 -25.23
N ARG A 232 10.15 -7.98 -24.67
CA ARG A 232 8.83 -8.36 -25.17
C ARG A 232 8.65 -7.99 -26.64
N LYS A 233 9.02 -6.77 -27.03
CA LYS A 233 8.88 -6.28 -28.41
C LYS A 233 9.76 -7.03 -29.42
N GLU A 234 10.94 -7.48 -29.00
CA GLU A 234 11.92 -8.13 -29.89
C GLU A 234 11.82 -9.64 -29.88
N VAL A 235 11.42 -10.24 -28.73
CA VAL A 235 11.42 -11.70 -28.53
C VAL A 235 10.06 -12.30 -28.88
N VAL A 236 8.94 -11.64 -28.58
CA VAL A 236 7.60 -12.14 -28.87
C VAL A 236 7.27 -11.91 -30.34
N VAL A 237 7.15 -13.00 -31.11
CA VAL A 237 6.84 -12.96 -32.54
C VAL A 237 5.33 -13.02 -32.78
N SER A 238 4.62 -13.85 -32.02
CA SER A 238 3.16 -13.99 -31.99
C SER A 238 2.73 -14.53 -30.61
N ASP A 239 1.42 -14.68 -30.38
CA ASP A 239 0.87 -15.13 -29.10
C ASP A 239 1.41 -16.50 -28.64
N ASP A 240 1.88 -17.32 -29.58
CA ASP A 240 2.36 -18.69 -29.37
C ASP A 240 3.83 -18.91 -29.73
N ARG A 241 4.59 -17.84 -30.12
CA ARG A 241 5.95 -17.95 -30.63
C ARG A 241 6.90 -16.91 -30.05
N LEU A 242 8.05 -17.41 -29.63
CA LEU A 242 9.19 -16.60 -29.17
C LEU A 242 10.40 -16.83 -30.06
N SER A 243 11.18 -15.77 -30.32
CA SER A 243 12.46 -15.84 -31.01
C SER A 243 13.59 -16.13 -30.04
N ILE A 244 14.11 -17.35 -30.03
CA ILE A 244 15.26 -17.74 -29.20
C ILE A 244 16.48 -16.91 -29.56
N GLY A 245 16.72 -16.68 -30.84
CA GLY A 245 17.87 -15.87 -31.31
C GLY A 245 17.79 -14.41 -30.83
N ALA A 246 16.59 -13.82 -30.72
CA ALA A 246 16.40 -12.51 -30.14
C ALA A 246 16.58 -12.54 -28.61
N LEU A 247 16.02 -13.55 -27.94
CA LEU A 247 16.13 -13.74 -26.49
C LEU A 247 17.59 -13.82 -26.03
N MET A 248 18.42 -14.58 -26.73
CA MET A 248 19.84 -14.78 -26.40
C MET A 248 20.71 -13.52 -26.55
N ARG A 249 20.19 -12.43 -27.10
CA ARG A 249 20.90 -11.14 -27.17
C ARG A 249 20.74 -10.29 -25.90
N PHE A 250 19.75 -10.63 -25.07
CA PHE A 250 19.50 -9.91 -23.83
C PHE A 250 20.34 -10.47 -22.68
N PRO A 251 20.67 -9.63 -21.66
CA PRO A 251 21.28 -10.11 -20.43
C PRO A 251 20.27 -10.99 -19.66
N ALA A 252 20.76 -12.08 -19.01
CA ALA A 252 19.95 -13.02 -18.24
C ALA A 252 18.71 -13.54 -19.00
N PRO A 253 18.91 -14.24 -20.15
CA PRO A 253 17.81 -14.68 -21.01
C PRO A 253 16.82 -15.60 -20.29
N GLU A 254 17.27 -16.43 -19.33
CA GLU A 254 16.40 -17.29 -18.51
C GLU A 254 15.40 -16.46 -17.70
N THR A 255 15.87 -15.37 -17.11
CA THR A 255 15.02 -14.46 -16.33
C THR A 255 13.98 -13.76 -17.22
N ILE A 256 14.41 -13.32 -18.41
CA ILE A 256 13.51 -12.69 -19.39
C ILE A 256 12.46 -13.70 -19.87
N LEU A 257 12.88 -14.92 -20.22
CA LEU A 257 11.96 -15.98 -20.64
C LEU A 257 10.92 -16.25 -19.55
N TYR A 258 11.36 -16.43 -18.31
CA TYR A 258 10.45 -16.62 -17.18
C TYR A 258 9.42 -15.48 -17.05
N GLU A 259 9.84 -14.23 -17.11
CA GLU A 259 8.94 -13.08 -16.98
C GLU A 259 7.96 -12.95 -18.17
N LEU A 260 8.37 -13.35 -19.38
CA LEU A 260 7.49 -13.38 -20.55
C LEU A 260 6.48 -14.52 -20.46
N LEU A 261 6.86 -15.68 -19.93
CA LEU A 261 6.00 -16.86 -19.82
C LEU A 261 5.12 -16.87 -18.56
N LYS A 262 5.44 -16.07 -17.57
CA LYS A 262 4.72 -16.01 -16.29
C LYS A 262 3.22 -15.69 -16.46
N GLU A 263 2.87 -14.86 -17.42
CA GLU A 263 1.49 -14.50 -17.74
C GLU A 263 0.67 -15.69 -18.23
N TYR A 264 1.34 -16.72 -18.76
CA TYR A 264 0.74 -17.98 -19.23
C TYR A 264 0.76 -19.08 -18.15
N GLY A 265 1.10 -18.75 -16.89
CA GLY A 265 1.08 -19.68 -15.77
C GLY A 265 2.36 -20.53 -15.61
N PHE A 266 3.41 -20.27 -16.36
CA PHE A 266 4.69 -20.97 -16.20
C PHE A 266 5.37 -20.59 -14.88
N THR A 267 5.93 -21.60 -14.19
CA THR A 267 6.75 -21.41 -13.00
C THR A 267 8.23 -21.26 -13.38
N ARG A 268 9.05 -20.73 -12.47
CA ARG A 268 10.49 -20.58 -12.70
C ARG A 268 11.19 -21.91 -12.96
N LEU A 269 10.80 -22.98 -12.25
CA LEU A 269 11.35 -24.33 -12.45
C LEU A 269 11.16 -24.82 -13.90
N VAL A 270 10.00 -24.59 -14.48
CA VAL A 270 9.72 -24.98 -15.88
C VAL A 270 10.52 -24.12 -16.86
N SER A 271 10.76 -22.85 -16.55
CA SER A 271 11.57 -21.99 -17.42
C SER A 271 13.06 -22.35 -17.38
N ASP A 272 13.55 -22.80 -16.23
CA ASP A 272 14.96 -23.26 -16.05
C ASP A 272 15.23 -24.58 -16.79
N ASP A 273 14.22 -25.45 -16.97
CA ASP A 273 14.30 -26.69 -17.72
C ASP A 273 14.38 -26.50 -19.27
N ILE A 274 14.11 -25.29 -19.76
CA ILE A 274 14.16 -24.95 -21.20
C ILE A 274 15.58 -24.59 -21.66
N PHE A 275 16.46 -24.22 -20.75
CA PHE A 275 17.88 -23.90 -20.99
C PHE A 275 18.80 -25.06 -20.59
#